data_55edc7058d0c9b524413d996423626b1
#
_entry.id   55edc7058d0c9b524413d996423626b1
#
_cell.length_a   1.000
_cell.length_b   1.000
_cell.length_c   1.000
_cell.angle_alpha   90.00
_cell.angle_beta   90.00
_cell.angle_gamma   90.00
#
_symmetry.space_group_name_H-M   'P 1'
#
loop_
_entity.id
_entity.type
_entity.pdbx_description
1 polymer ?
#
loop_
_entity_poly.entity_id
_entity_poly.type
_entity_poly.pdbx_seq_one_letter_code
_entity_poly.pdbx_strand_id
1 'polypeptide(L)' 'MPFMKPYMVKLLREQFPPGTRIRLDSMMNDPQPIPKGMTGTVQGIDDAGQLLMKWDNGRGLSLVPGEDDFSVVKPQKL' A
#
# COMPACT_ATOMS: atom_id res chain seq x y z
N MET A 1 -1.79 -8.45 18.89
CA MET A 1 -1.35 -7.48 17.89
C MET A 1 -2.08 -6.16 18.10
N PRO A 2 -1.36 -5.07 18.23
CA PRO A 2 -2.02 -3.79 18.45
C PRO A 2 -2.76 -3.36 17.18
N PHE A 3 -4.00 -2.98 17.35
CA PHE A 3 -4.73 -2.34 16.29
C PHE A 3 -4.24 -0.91 16.14
N MET A 4 -4.20 -0.43 14.90
CA MET A 4 -3.89 0.95 14.66
C MET A 4 -5.00 1.83 15.21
N LYS A 5 -4.64 2.94 15.84
CA LYS A 5 -5.63 3.85 16.40
C LYS A 5 -6.45 4.51 15.28
N PRO A 6 -7.74 4.76 15.49
CA PRO A 6 -8.60 5.32 14.44
C PRO A 6 -8.07 6.61 13.80
N TYR A 7 -7.44 7.50 14.59
CA TYR A 7 -6.92 8.74 14.00
C TYR A 7 -5.75 8.48 13.05
N MET A 8 -4.97 7.41 13.30
CA MET A 8 -3.86 7.04 12.43
C MET A 8 -4.38 6.46 11.12
N VAL A 9 -5.43 5.64 11.19
CA VAL A 9 -6.10 5.13 9.99
C VAL A 9 -6.65 6.27 9.16
N LYS A 10 -7.26 7.26 9.81
CA LYS A 10 -7.77 8.44 9.12
C LYS A 10 -6.66 9.18 8.37
N LEU A 11 -5.50 9.37 9.03
CA LEU A 11 -4.36 10.01 8.39
C LEU A 11 -3.86 9.22 7.19
N LEU A 12 -3.81 7.89 7.30
CA LEU A 12 -3.41 7.04 6.17
C LEU A 12 -4.38 7.17 5.01
N ARG A 13 -5.69 7.24 5.31
CA ARG A 13 -6.70 7.41 4.27
C ARG A 13 -6.57 8.75 3.55
N GLU A 14 -6.12 9.77 4.26
CA GLU A 14 -5.85 11.08 3.67
C GLU A 14 -4.57 11.06 2.83
N GLN A 15 -3.54 10.35 3.28
CA GLN A 15 -2.27 10.22 2.57
C GLN A 15 -2.36 9.34 1.32
N PHE A 16 -3.15 8.27 1.41
CA PHE A 16 -3.23 7.27 0.35
C PHE A 16 -4.69 7.03 -0.03
N PRO A 17 -5.37 8.04 -0.63
CA PRO A 17 -6.75 7.84 -1.05
C PRO A 17 -6.85 6.80 -2.17
N PRO A 18 -8.04 6.22 -2.38
CA PRO A 18 -8.25 5.30 -3.50
C PRO A 18 -7.79 5.93 -4.81
N GLY A 19 -7.11 5.14 -5.63
CA GLY A 19 -6.53 5.61 -6.88
C GLY A 19 -5.07 6.02 -6.78
N THR A 20 -4.51 6.12 -5.56
CA THR A 20 -3.09 6.42 -5.39
C THR A 20 -2.25 5.32 -6.01
N ARG A 21 -1.25 5.69 -6.82
CA ARG A 21 -0.34 4.73 -7.43
C ARG A 21 0.86 4.52 -6.51
N ILE A 22 1.21 3.27 -6.29
CA ILE A 22 2.28 2.85 -5.37
C ILE A 22 3.25 1.96 -6.13
N ARG A 23 4.55 2.15 -5.85
CA ARG A 23 5.60 1.22 -6.28
C ARG A 23 6.10 0.48 -5.06
N LEU A 24 6.23 -0.84 -5.17
CA LEU A 24 6.79 -1.64 -4.10
C LEU A 24 8.31 -1.55 -4.11
N ASP A 25 8.88 -1.17 -2.97
CA ASP A 25 10.33 -1.12 -2.80
C ASP A 25 10.87 -2.38 -2.14
N SER A 26 10.14 -2.93 -1.16
CA SER A 26 10.54 -4.17 -0.49
C SER A 26 9.36 -4.79 0.26
N MET A 27 9.22 -6.12 0.15
CA MET A 27 8.23 -6.89 0.89
C MET A 27 8.91 -8.16 1.38
N MET A 28 9.14 -8.27 2.69
CA MET A 28 10.02 -9.30 3.22
C MET A 28 9.31 -10.46 3.93
N ASN A 29 8.12 -10.26 4.43
CA ASN A 29 7.47 -11.22 5.32
C ASN A 29 6.37 -12.04 4.65
N ASP A 30 6.41 -12.17 3.35
CA ASP A 30 5.42 -12.94 2.61
C ASP A 30 6.11 -14.08 1.86
N PRO A 31 5.57 -15.30 1.89
CA PRO A 31 6.15 -16.43 1.15
C PRO A 31 6.08 -16.25 -0.36
N GLN A 32 5.16 -15.43 -0.85
CA GLN A 32 5.05 -15.11 -2.28
C GLN A 32 4.93 -13.60 -2.45
N PRO A 33 6.02 -12.86 -2.23
CA PRO A 33 5.95 -11.41 -2.23
C PRO A 33 5.67 -10.87 -3.63
N ILE A 34 5.11 -9.65 -3.64
CA ILE A 34 5.03 -8.87 -4.87
C ILE A 34 6.46 -8.56 -5.32
N PRO A 35 6.78 -8.67 -6.60
CA PRO A 35 8.13 -8.36 -7.08
C PRO A 35 8.51 -6.90 -6.81
N LYS A 36 9.75 -6.69 -6.41
CA LYS A 36 10.30 -5.35 -6.22
C LYS A 36 10.14 -4.54 -7.50
N GLY A 37 9.69 -3.30 -7.35
CA GLY A 37 9.46 -2.40 -8.50
C GLY A 37 8.07 -2.51 -9.12
N MET A 38 7.28 -3.50 -8.71
CA MET A 38 5.90 -3.61 -9.18
C MET A 38 5.10 -2.40 -8.73
N THR A 39 4.24 -1.89 -9.63
CA THR A 39 3.32 -0.82 -9.29
C THR A 39 1.91 -1.36 -9.11
N GLY A 40 1.11 -0.62 -8.38
CA GLY A 40 -0.28 -0.97 -8.13
C GLY A 40 -1.08 0.24 -7.70
N THR A 41 -2.36 0.02 -7.48
CA THR A 41 -3.31 1.09 -7.13
C THR A 41 -3.92 0.80 -5.77
N VAL A 42 -3.94 1.82 -4.91
CA VAL A 42 -4.63 1.75 -3.63
C VAL A 42 -6.13 1.71 -3.88
N GLN A 43 -6.82 0.75 -3.30
CA GLN A 43 -8.27 0.65 -3.36
C GLN A 43 -8.96 1.17 -2.10
N GLY A 44 -8.23 1.21 -1.00
CA GLY A 44 -8.72 1.68 0.27
C GLY A 44 -7.76 1.30 1.37
N ILE A 45 -8.13 1.63 2.60
CA ILE A 45 -7.36 1.27 3.79
C ILE A 45 -8.32 0.65 4.79
N ASP A 46 -7.97 -0.52 5.32
CA ASP A 46 -8.81 -1.19 6.30
C ASP A 46 -8.62 -0.60 7.71
N ASP A 47 -9.38 -1.10 8.67
CA ASP A 47 -9.34 -0.60 10.04
C ASP A 47 -8.04 -0.94 10.77
N ALA A 48 -7.26 -1.87 10.26
CA ALA A 48 -5.94 -2.19 10.78
C ALA A 48 -4.84 -1.34 10.17
N GLY A 49 -5.17 -0.44 9.24
CA GLY A 49 -4.19 0.43 8.59
C GLY A 49 -3.46 -0.22 7.44
N GLN A 50 -3.97 -1.32 6.90
CA GLN A 50 -3.37 -1.95 5.74
C GLN A 50 -3.88 -1.30 4.46
N LEU A 51 -2.98 -1.06 3.50
CA LEU A 51 -3.36 -0.56 2.20
C LEU A 51 -3.88 -1.74 1.36
N LEU A 52 -5.15 -1.67 0.99
CA LEU A 52 -5.76 -2.66 0.12
C LEU A 52 -5.37 -2.33 -1.32
N MET A 53 -4.59 -3.23 -1.93
CA MET A 53 -3.95 -2.95 -3.21
C MET A 53 -4.55 -3.77 -4.33
N LYS A 54 -4.52 -3.20 -5.52
CA LYS A 54 -4.65 -3.95 -6.76
C LYS A 54 -3.36 -3.76 -7.54
N TRP A 55 -2.51 -4.77 -7.54
CA TRP A 55 -1.24 -4.71 -8.24
C TRP A 55 -1.44 -4.88 -9.75
N ASP A 56 -0.53 -4.33 -10.52
CA ASP A 56 -0.67 -4.35 -11.99
C ASP A 56 -0.57 -5.75 -12.58
N ASN A 57 -0.02 -6.72 -11.82
CA ASN A 57 -0.01 -8.12 -12.21
C ASN A 57 -1.30 -8.88 -11.82
N GLY A 58 -2.31 -8.20 -11.31
CA GLY A 58 -3.60 -8.79 -10.94
C GLY A 58 -3.69 -9.28 -9.50
N ARG A 59 -2.60 -9.26 -8.74
CA ARG A 59 -2.62 -9.70 -7.35
C ARG A 59 -3.21 -8.63 -6.44
N GLY A 60 -3.77 -9.07 -5.31
CA GLY A 60 -4.42 -8.18 -4.34
C GLY A 60 -3.75 -8.14 -2.98
N LEU A 61 -2.46 -8.47 -2.89
CA LEU A 61 -1.75 -8.53 -1.62
C LEU A 61 -1.65 -7.14 -0.99
N SER A 62 -2.10 -7.00 0.27
CA SER A 62 -2.12 -5.73 0.97
C SER A 62 -0.72 -5.31 1.42
N LEU A 63 -0.54 -4.00 1.62
CA LEU A 63 0.69 -3.44 2.19
C LEU A 63 0.46 -3.09 3.65
N VAL A 64 1.47 -3.38 4.47
CA VAL A 64 1.46 -3.05 5.90
C VAL A 64 2.48 -1.96 6.15
N PRO A 65 2.06 -0.70 6.40
CA PRO A 65 3.00 0.37 6.72
C PRO A 65 3.87 -0.01 7.92
N GLY A 66 5.16 0.22 7.79
CA GLY A 66 6.14 -0.16 8.80
C GLY A 66 6.76 -1.54 8.62
N GLU A 67 6.11 -2.45 7.90
CA GLU A 67 6.67 -3.75 7.56
C GLU A 67 7.12 -3.79 6.10
N ASP A 68 6.31 -3.22 5.21
CA ASP A 68 6.61 -3.19 3.79
C ASP A 68 7.10 -1.80 3.40
N ASP A 69 8.08 -1.74 2.51
CA ASP A 69 8.61 -0.48 2.01
C ASP A 69 8.00 -0.19 0.65
N PHE A 70 7.44 0.99 0.50
CA PHE A 70 6.81 1.40 -0.74
C PHE A 70 6.88 2.91 -0.91
N SER A 71 6.67 3.36 -2.14
CA SER A 71 6.75 4.78 -2.50
C SER A 71 5.55 5.16 -3.35
N VAL A 72 5.09 6.40 -3.19
CA VAL A 72 4.04 6.94 -4.06
C VAL A 72 4.66 7.27 -5.41
N VAL A 73 4.02 6.79 -6.47
CA VAL A 73 4.41 7.13 -7.84
C VAL A 73 3.72 8.43 -8.21
N LYS A 74 4.50 9.49 -8.38
CA LYS A 74 3.94 10.78 -8.76
C LYS A 74 3.67 10.80 -10.26
N PRO A 75 2.53 11.34 -10.70
CA PRO A 75 2.27 11.49 -12.12
C PRO A 75 3.31 12.42 -12.73
N GLN A 76 3.77 12.06 -13.93
CA GLN A 76 4.67 12.93 -14.69
C GLN A 76 3.87 14.09 -15.28
N LYS A 77 4.43 15.27 -15.15
CA LYS A 77 3.90 16.42 -15.88
C LYS A 77 4.51 16.47 -17.27
N LEU A 78 3.65 16.65 -18.21
CA LEU A 78 4.07 16.86 -19.59
C LEU A 78 4.19 18.36 -19.87
#